data_6e6d938f85f94692c51fc0f3de707dcd
#
_entry.id   6e6d938f85f94692c51fc0f3de707dcd
#
_cell.length_a   1.000
_cell.length_b   1.000
_cell.length_c   1.000
_cell.angle_alpha   90.00
_cell.angle_beta   90.00
_cell.angle_gamma   90.00
#
_symmetry.space_group_name_H-M   'P 1'
#
loop_
_entity.id
_entity.type
_entity.pdbx_description
1 polymer ?
#
loop_
_entity_poly.entity_id
_entity_poly.type
_entity_poly.pdbx_seq_one_letter_code
_entity_poly.pdbx_strand_id
1 'polypeptide(L)'
;GFALILERKNYLFVDGRYTLQASNQSGRFFKIVTIPEQMPEYILKKRKFTIGFDPSLYTKKSLSIFFGKTKCIYKPLFINLIDEIWKRKIVNNKSKFYLLPNGSVSEKYQLKINKISNYLKKKKSDFLFITASENNAWLFNIRGRDTKYTPLPYSYVLIDKNKNIK
;
A
#
# COMPACT_ATOMS: atom_id res chain seq x y z
N GLY A 1 9.72 -0.79 4.14
CA GLY A 1 10.81 -1.72 3.85
C GLY A 1 10.30 -3.07 3.37
N PHE A 2 11.18 -3.89 2.83
CA PHE A 2 10.89 -5.27 2.44
C PHE A 2 12.13 -6.15 2.63
N ALA A 3 11.92 -7.45 2.76
CA ALA A 3 12.99 -8.43 2.94
C ALA A 3 13.21 -9.26 1.67
N LEU A 4 14.46 -9.60 1.41
CA LEU A 4 14.87 -10.60 0.43
C LEU A 4 15.55 -11.76 1.19
N ILE A 5 14.88 -12.89 1.21
CA ILE A 5 15.34 -14.10 1.91
C ILE A 5 16.01 -15.00 0.88
N LEU A 6 17.28 -15.29 1.11
CA LEU A 6 18.06 -16.21 0.29
C LEU A 6 18.63 -17.33 1.16
N GLU A 7 19.04 -18.42 0.55
CA GLU A 7 19.52 -19.63 1.23
C GLU A 7 20.59 -19.36 2.30
N ARG A 8 21.55 -18.47 2.02
CA ARG A 8 22.69 -18.22 2.91
C ARG A 8 22.69 -16.85 3.58
N LYS A 9 21.86 -15.92 3.14
CA LYS A 9 21.89 -14.53 3.62
C LYS A 9 20.58 -13.83 3.38
N ASN A 10 20.09 -13.16 4.40
CA ASN A 10 18.88 -12.37 4.33
C ASN A 10 19.23 -10.88 4.25
N TYR A 11 18.44 -10.14 3.52
CA TYR A 11 18.59 -8.70 3.33
C TYR A 11 17.30 -7.99 3.72
N LEU A 12 17.41 -6.91 4.47
CA LEU A 12 16.30 -6.03 4.79
C LEU A 12 16.54 -4.66 4.13
N PHE A 13 15.72 -4.34 3.15
CA PHE A 13 15.76 -3.07 2.43
C PHE A 13 14.91 -2.05 3.15
N VAL A 14 15.50 -0.92 3.50
CA VAL A 14 14.85 0.16 4.23
C VAL A 14 15.21 1.51 3.62
N ASP A 15 14.33 2.48 3.82
CA ASP A 15 14.62 3.89 3.55
C ASP A 15 15.67 4.40 4.56
N GLY A 16 16.51 5.36 4.16
CA GLY A 16 17.59 5.89 4.97
C GLY A 16 17.17 6.38 6.37
N ARG A 17 15.93 6.82 6.53
CA ARG A 17 15.35 7.25 7.82
C ARG A 17 15.20 6.11 8.82
N TYR A 18 15.21 4.86 8.36
CA TYR A 18 14.96 3.67 9.18
C TYR A 18 16.19 2.76 9.37
N THR A 19 17.36 3.14 8.87
CA THR A 19 18.58 2.31 8.94
C THR A 19 18.98 1.97 10.36
N LEU A 20 19.00 2.96 11.25
CA LEU A 20 19.35 2.76 12.67
C LEU A 20 18.32 1.85 13.36
N GLN A 21 17.04 2.12 13.14
CA GLN A 21 15.96 1.30 13.71
C GLN A 21 16.05 -0.15 13.21
N ALA A 22 16.25 -0.34 11.91
CA ALA A 22 16.37 -1.66 11.33
C ALA A 22 17.57 -2.42 11.90
N SER A 23 18.72 -1.75 12.03
CA SER A 23 19.92 -2.35 12.63
C SER A 23 19.67 -2.82 14.08
N ASN A 24 19.00 -2.00 14.88
CA ASN A 24 18.73 -2.32 16.28
C ASN A 24 17.65 -3.40 16.46
N GLN A 25 16.63 -3.44 15.60
CA GLN A 25 15.47 -4.31 15.76
C GLN A 25 15.55 -5.64 15.00
N SER A 26 16.25 -5.71 13.85
CA SER A 26 16.36 -6.94 13.08
C SER A 26 17.53 -7.83 13.50
N GLY A 27 18.40 -7.33 14.36
CA GLY A 27 19.53 -8.06 14.88
C GLY A 27 20.48 -8.57 13.78
N ARG A 28 21.16 -9.68 14.07
CA ARG A 28 22.14 -10.29 13.16
C ARG A 28 21.53 -11.12 12.00
N PHE A 29 20.20 -11.28 11.98
CA PHE A 29 19.54 -12.13 10.99
C PHE A 29 19.47 -11.51 9.59
N PHE A 30 19.59 -10.18 9.50
CA PHE A 30 19.49 -9.45 8.26
C PHE A 30 20.70 -8.55 8.02
N LYS A 31 21.17 -8.51 6.78
CA LYS A 31 22.00 -7.41 6.31
C LYS A 31 21.08 -6.26 5.93
N ILE A 32 21.23 -5.12 6.61
CA ILE A 32 20.49 -3.90 6.28
C ILE A 32 21.03 -3.29 4.99
N VAL A 33 20.13 -2.89 4.11
CA VAL A 33 20.44 -2.26 2.83
C VAL A 33 19.57 -1.01 2.68
N THR A 34 20.22 0.12 2.47
CA THR A 34 19.52 1.40 2.30
C THR A 34 19.12 1.61 0.85
N ILE A 35 17.85 1.93 0.63
CA ILE A 35 17.32 2.31 -0.70
C ILE A 35 17.08 3.82 -0.74
N PRO A 36 17.32 4.47 -1.89
CA PRO A 36 17.65 3.92 -3.21
C PRO A 36 19.14 3.68 -3.46
N GLU A 37 20.03 3.90 -2.50
CA GLU A 37 21.48 3.81 -2.66
C GLU A 37 21.91 2.44 -3.20
N GLN A 38 21.31 1.37 -2.67
CA GLN A 38 21.55 0.03 -3.14
C GLN A 38 20.24 -0.75 -3.35
N MET A 39 19.91 -1.03 -4.60
CA MET A 39 18.70 -1.76 -4.99
C MET A 39 18.92 -3.28 -4.99
N PRO A 40 17.87 -4.11 -4.89
CA PRO A 40 17.95 -5.57 -4.93
C PRO A 40 18.72 -6.12 -6.14
N GLU A 41 18.66 -5.43 -7.27
CA GLU A 41 19.38 -5.80 -8.49
C GLU A 41 20.92 -5.91 -8.29
N TYR A 42 21.50 -5.08 -7.43
CA TYR A 42 22.95 -5.15 -7.15
C TYR A 42 23.33 -6.45 -6.46
N ILE A 43 22.44 -6.98 -5.59
CA ILE A 43 22.64 -8.23 -4.87
C ILE A 43 22.43 -9.44 -5.80
N LEU A 44 21.47 -9.31 -6.72
CA LEU A 44 21.02 -10.39 -7.61
C LEU A 44 21.67 -10.37 -8.99
N LYS A 45 22.47 -9.35 -9.32
CA LYS A 45 23.00 -9.05 -10.67
C LYS A 45 23.59 -10.24 -11.44
N LYS A 46 24.28 -11.14 -10.76
CA LYS A 46 24.95 -12.30 -11.38
C LYS A 46 24.23 -13.63 -11.10
N ARG A 47 23.06 -13.59 -10.49
CA ARG A 47 22.37 -14.79 -9.99
C ARG A 47 21.14 -15.11 -10.84
N LYS A 48 20.92 -16.41 -11.03
CA LYS A 48 19.74 -16.94 -11.72
C LYS A 48 18.91 -17.72 -10.69
N PHE A 49 18.07 -16.99 -9.94
CA PHE A 49 17.17 -17.59 -8.97
C PHE A 49 15.74 -17.58 -9.47
N THR A 50 14.94 -18.50 -8.98
CA THR A 50 13.47 -18.33 -8.95
C THR A 50 13.12 -17.77 -7.59
N ILE A 51 12.53 -16.57 -7.58
CA ILE A 51 12.16 -15.82 -6.37
C ILE A 51 10.65 -15.76 -6.27
N GLY A 52 10.11 -16.33 -5.20
CA GLY A 52 8.70 -16.20 -4.87
C GLY A 52 8.38 -14.82 -4.30
N PHE A 53 7.21 -14.29 -4.61
CA PHE A 53 6.73 -13.04 -4.02
C PHE A 53 5.22 -13.09 -3.79
N ASP A 54 4.73 -12.35 -2.80
CA ASP A 54 3.31 -12.16 -2.56
C ASP A 54 2.74 -11.10 -3.54
N PRO A 55 1.85 -11.47 -4.48
CA PRO A 55 1.33 -10.55 -5.48
C PRO A 55 0.44 -9.44 -4.89
N SER A 56 -0.06 -9.59 -3.66
CA SER A 56 -0.84 -8.55 -2.98
C SER A 56 0.03 -7.38 -2.50
N LEU A 57 1.33 -7.60 -2.33
CA LEU A 57 2.29 -6.62 -1.82
C LEU A 57 3.06 -5.88 -2.92
N TYR A 58 2.98 -6.34 -4.17
CA TYR A 58 3.74 -5.78 -5.28
C TYR A 58 2.87 -5.49 -6.50
N THR A 59 2.97 -4.30 -7.04
CA THR A 59 2.48 -3.99 -8.38
C THR A 59 3.49 -4.42 -9.45
N LYS A 60 3.06 -4.57 -10.71
CA LYS A 60 3.97 -4.80 -11.84
C LYS A 60 5.05 -3.72 -11.92
N LYS A 61 4.68 -2.45 -11.65
CA LYS A 61 5.60 -1.32 -11.65
C LYS A 61 6.65 -1.44 -10.53
N SER A 62 6.24 -1.77 -9.30
CA SER A 62 7.19 -1.93 -8.19
C SER A 62 8.13 -3.11 -8.40
N LEU A 63 7.65 -4.24 -8.93
CA LEU A 63 8.51 -5.37 -9.29
C LEU A 63 9.55 -4.97 -10.35
N SER A 64 9.14 -4.23 -11.38
CA SER A 64 10.05 -3.74 -12.42
C SER A 64 11.12 -2.80 -11.84
N ILE A 65 10.73 -1.88 -10.95
CA ILE A 65 11.67 -0.95 -10.32
C ILE A 65 12.70 -1.68 -9.46
N PHE A 66 12.26 -2.62 -8.62
CA PHE A 66 13.15 -3.28 -7.67
C PHE A 66 13.98 -4.41 -8.29
N PHE A 67 13.44 -5.10 -9.30
CA PHE A 67 13.98 -6.36 -9.77
C PHE A 67 14.12 -6.47 -11.30
N GLY A 68 13.66 -5.49 -12.07
CA GLY A 68 13.57 -5.58 -13.54
C GLY A 68 14.89 -5.76 -14.27
N LYS A 69 16.01 -5.39 -13.62
CA LYS A 69 17.37 -5.54 -14.22
C LYS A 69 18.10 -6.80 -13.75
N THR A 70 17.40 -7.74 -13.14
CA THR A 70 17.98 -9.02 -12.71
C THR A 70 17.77 -10.10 -13.76
N LYS A 71 18.53 -11.20 -13.65
CA LYS A 71 18.34 -12.43 -14.45
C LYS A 71 17.49 -13.47 -13.71
N CYS A 72 16.80 -13.07 -12.65
CA CYS A 72 15.96 -13.93 -11.82
C CYS A 72 14.57 -14.11 -12.44
N ILE A 73 13.94 -15.22 -12.16
CA ILE A 73 12.54 -15.51 -12.49
C ILE A 73 11.69 -15.17 -11.26
N TYR A 74 10.64 -14.37 -11.42
CA TYR A 74 9.75 -13.98 -10.32
C TYR A 74 8.44 -14.73 -10.43
N LYS A 75 8.15 -15.53 -9.39
CA LYS A 75 6.96 -16.39 -9.35
C LYS A 75 5.99 -15.91 -8.27
N PRO A 76 4.73 -15.58 -8.61
CA PRO A 76 3.74 -15.22 -7.62
C PRO A 76 3.42 -16.42 -6.71
N LEU A 77 3.35 -16.18 -5.41
CA LEU A 77 2.90 -17.12 -4.40
C LEU A 77 1.59 -16.58 -3.84
N PHE A 78 0.51 -17.33 -3.96
CA PHE A 78 -0.82 -16.91 -3.51
C PHE A 78 -1.05 -17.18 -2.01
N ILE A 79 -0.13 -17.87 -1.38
CA ILE A 79 -0.11 -18.06 0.07
C ILE A 79 1.06 -17.26 0.63
N ASN A 80 0.78 -16.33 1.53
CA ASN A 80 1.83 -15.56 2.19
C ASN A 80 2.48 -16.41 3.28
N LEU A 81 3.75 -16.75 3.09
CA LEU A 81 4.51 -17.60 4.02
C LEU A 81 4.64 -17.00 5.43
N ILE A 82 4.55 -15.67 5.55
CA ILE A 82 4.57 -15.02 6.87
C ILE A 82 3.26 -15.24 7.60
N ASP A 83 2.13 -15.20 6.90
CA ASP A 83 0.81 -15.42 7.50
C ASP A 83 0.61 -16.89 7.94
N GLU A 84 1.33 -17.84 7.32
CA GLU A 84 1.36 -19.24 7.74
C GLU A 84 1.97 -19.42 9.15
N ILE A 85 3.00 -18.64 9.47
CA ILE A 85 3.74 -18.77 10.73
C ILE A 85 3.35 -17.72 11.78
N TRP A 86 2.86 -16.57 11.34
CA TRP A 86 2.50 -15.47 12.22
C TRP A 86 0.98 -15.31 12.33
N LYS A 87 0.38 -15.95 13.30
CA LYS A 87 -1.06 -15.79 13.63
C LYS A 87 -1.29 -14.41 14.24
N ARG A 88 -1.53 -13.43 13.40
CA ARG A 88 -1.89 -12.07 13.85
C ARG A 88 -3.25 -12.12 14.55
N LYS A 89 -3.35 -11.51 15.73
CA LYS A 89 -4.66 -11.15 16.26
C LYS A 89 -5.24 -10.06 15.40
N ILE A 90 -6.23 -10.39 14.58
CA ILE A 90 -7.00 -9.38 13.84
C ILE A 90 -7.80 -8.61 14.88
N VAL A 91 -7.34 -7.43 15.24
CA VAL A 91 -8.12 -6.48 16.03
C VAL A 91 -9.16 -5.90 15.07
N ASN A 92 -10.36 -6.49 15.07
CA ASN A 92 -11.50 -5.89 14.39
C ASN A 92 -11.84 -4.58 15.10
N ASN A 93 -11.25 -3.50 14.65
CA ASN A 93 -11.59 -2.17 15.09
C ASN A 93 -12.97 -1.85 14.49
N LYS A 94 -14.04 -2.11 15.26
CA LYS A 94 -15.42 -1.75 14.90
C LYS A 94 -15.68 -0.25 15.10
N SER A 95 -14.69 0.60 14.91
CA SER A 95 -14.86 2.03 15.05
C SER A 95 -15.72 2.57 13.91
N LYS A 96 -16.76 3.32 14.27
CA LYS A 96 -17.58 4.01 13.28
C LYS A 96 -16.81 5.21 12.74
N PHE A 97 -16.97 5.51 11.46
CA PHE A 97 -16.55 6.81 10.94
C PHE A 97 -17.49 7.91 11.44
N TYR A 98 -17.02 9.14 11.44
CA TYR A 98 -17.78 10.33 11.86
C TYR A 98 -17.65 11.45 10.85
N LEU A 99 -18.68 12.28 10.78
CA LEU A 99 -18.71 13.45 9.92
C LEU A 99 -17.90 14.59 10.54
N LEU A 100 -17.21 15.35 9.72
CA LEU A 100 -16.60 16.61 10.17
C LEU A 100 -17.70 17.66 10.39
N PRO A 101 -17.57 18.52 11.42
CA PRO A 101 -18.48 19.65 11.63
C PRO A 101 -18.50 20.58 10.42
N ASN A 102 -19.66 21.15 10.12
CA ASN A 102 -19.84 22.04 8.97
C ASN A 102 -18.85 23.21 8.90
N GLY A 103 -18.44 23.77 10.04
CA GLY A 103 -17.44 24.84 10.10
C GLY A 103 -16.00 24.41 9.82
N SER A 104 -15.72 23.09 9.78
CA SER A 104 -14.38 22.54 9.55
C SER A 104 -14.12 22.14 8.09
N VAL A 105 -15.10 22.34 7.20
CA VAL A 105 -15.02 21.91 5.80
C VAL A 105 -15.27 23.09 4.88
N SER A 106 -14.40 23.26 3.88
CA SER A 106 -14.52 24.34 2.89
C SER A 106 -15.61 24.08 1.84
N GLU A 107 -15.90 22.80 1.56
CA GLU A 107 -16.86 22.40 0.53
C GLU A 107 -17.67 21.19 0.97
N LYS A 108 -19.01 21.27 0.78
CA LYS A 108 -19.93 20.16 1.03
C LYS A 108 -19.63 18.97 0.11
N TYR A 109 -19.71 17.74 0.63
CA TYR A 109 -19.39 16.53 -0.14
C TYR A 109 -20.27 16.37 -1.39
N GLN A 110 -21.54 16.81 -1.35
CA GLN A 110 -22.45 16.77 -2.50
C GLN A 110 -21.90 17.54 -3.71
N LEU A 111 -21.27 18.69 -3.47
CA LEU A 111 -20.65 19.49 -4.54
C LEU A 111 -19.46 18.76 -5.16
N LYS A 112 -18.66 18.07 -4.34
CA LYS A 112 -17.54 17.24 -4.79
C LYS A 112 -18.03 16.07 -5.65
N ILE A 113 -19.09 15.38 -5.22
CA ILE A 113 -19.72 14.30 -6.00
C ILE A 113 -20.26 14.82 -7.33
N ASN A 114 -20.88 16.02 -7.35
CA ASN A 114 -21.33 16.63 -8.59
C ASN A 114 -20.18 16.87 -9.58
N LYS A 115 -19.03 17.36 -9.08
CA LYS A 115 -17.83 17.55 -9.91
C LYS A 115 -17.34 16.23 -10.50
N ILE A 116 -17.30 15.16 -9.70
CA ILE A 116 -16.92 13.82 -10.17
C ILE A 116 -17.90 13.31 -11.23
N SER A 117 -19.20 13.39 -10.98
CA SER A 117 -20.23 12.97 -11.94
C SER A 117 -20.09 13.70 -13.29
N ASN A 118 -19.90 15.02 -13.26
CA ASN A 118 -19.70 15.83 -14.47
C ASN A 118 -18.40 15.44 -15.19
N TYR A 119 -17.32 15.15 -14.45
CA TYR A 119 -16.07 14.68 -15.02
C TYR A 119 -16.23 13.32 -15.70
N LEU A 120 -16.92 12.38 -15.05
CA LEU A 120 -17.21 11.06 -15.63
C LEU A 120 -17.98 11.18 -16.94
N LYS A 121 -19.04 12.01 -16.97
CA LYS A 121 -19.82 12.28 -18.19
C LYS A 121 -18.94 12.85 -19.31
N LYS A 122 -18.11 13.85 -19.00
CA LYS A 122 -17.17 14.46 -19.97
C LYS A 122 -16.17 13.45 -20.50
N LYS A 123 -15.69 12.51 -19.68
CA LYS A 123 -14.73 11.47 -20.05
C LYS A 123 -15.40 10.22 -20.65
N LYS A 124 -16.73 10.21 -20.77
CA LYS A 124 -17.50 9.04 -21.23
C LYS A 124 -17.18 7.77 -20.41
N SER A 125 -16.98 7.94 -19.11
CA SER A 125 -16.71 6.87 -18.15
C SER A 125 -17.95 6.63 -17.30
N ASP A 126 -18.26 5.37 -17.01
CA ASP A 126 -19.45 5.02 -16.24
C ASP A 126 -19.21 5.06 -14.75
N PHE A 127 -18.00 4.70 -14.30
CA PHE A 127 -17.65 4.57 -12.89
C PHE A 127 -16.28 5.14 -12.57
N LEU A 128 -16.11 5.58 -11.33
CA LEU A 128 -14.85 5.88 -10.66
C LEU A 128 -14.71 4.97 -9.43
N PHE A 129 -13.64 4.20 -9.37
CA PHE A 129 -13.28 3.40 -8.20
C PHE A 129 -12.13 4.07 -7.45
N ILE A 130 -12.34 4.38 -6.17
CA ILE A 130 -11.37 5.05 -5.31
C ILE A 130 -10.93 4.07 -4.22
N THR A 131 -9.63 3.78 -4.19
CA THR A 131 -9.02 2.84 -3.24
C THR A 131 -8.27 3.53 -2.10
N ALA A 132 -7.93 4.81 -2.27
CA ALA A 132 -7.17 5.58 -1.29
C ALA A 132 -8.10 6.12 -0.21
N SER A 133 -7.93 5.66 1.02
CA SER A 133 -8.77 6.02 2.17
C SER A 133 -8.74 7.51 2.49
N GLU A 134 -7.60 8.17 2.29
CA GLU A 134 -7.45 9.64 2.43
C GLU A 134 -8.30 10.40 1.41
N ASN A 135 -8.40 9.93 0.17
CA ASN A 135 -9.24 10.53 -0.84
C ASN A 135 -10.72 10.37 -0.49
N ASN A 136 -11.12 9.20 0.01
CA ASN A 136 -12.48 8.94 0.45
C ASN A 136 -12.83 9.82 1.66
N ALA A 137 -11.94 9.92 2.64
CA ALA A 137 -12.12 10.78 3.81
C ALA A 137 -12.32 12.26 3.44
N TRP A 138 -11.51 12.76 2.49
CA TRP A 138 -11.66 14.13 1.97
C TRP A 138 -12.95 14.30 1.17
N LEU A 139 -13.25 13.34 0.29
CA LEU A 139 -14.41 13.42 -0.60
C LEU A 139 -15.73 13.53 0.16
N PHE A 140 -15.90 12.67 1.18
CA PHE A 140 -17.13 12.62 1.99
C PHE A 140 -17.10 13.48 3.24
N ASN A 141 -16.01 14.20 3.52
CA ASN A 141 -15.82 14.96 4.76
C ASN A 141 -15.95 14.07 6.00
N ILE A 142 -15.46 12.83 5.92
CA ILE A 142 -15.51 11.86 7.03
C ILE A 142 -14.13 11.62 7.62
N ARG A 143 -14.12 11.13 8.86
CA ARG A 143 -12.94 10.63 9.53
C ARG A 143 -13.24 9.28 10.18
N GLY A 144 -12.21 8.51 10.45
CA GLY A 144 -12.29 7.20 11.10
C GLY A 144 -11.20 7.03 12.14
N ARG A 145 -11.21 5.89 12.83
CA ARG A 145 -10.23 5.51 13.84
C ARG A 145 -9.61 4.15 13.55
N ASP A 146 -9.57 3.76 12.27
CA ASP A 146 -9.03 2.46 11.86
C ASP A 146 -7.50 2.43 11.93
N THR A 147 -6.88 3.61 11.90
CA THR A 147 -5.44 3.80 12.07
C THR A 147 -5.15 4.55 13.37
N LYS A 148 -4.19 4.05 14.16
CA LYS A 148 -3.91 4.60 15.50
C LYS A 148 -3.54 6.08 15.51
N TYR A 149 -2.80 6.55 14.50
CA TYR A 149 -2.24 7.90 14.46
C TYR A 149 -2.76 8.76 13.31
N THR A 150 -3.70 8.23 12.52
CA THR A 150 -4.24 8.92 11.36
C THR A 150 -5.76 8.75 11.35
N PRO A 151 -6.55 9.84 11.34
CA PRO A 151 -8.00 9.75 11.47
C PRO A 151 -8.69 9.36 10.15
N LEU A 152 -8.29 8.22 9.59
CA LEU A 152 -8.82 7.70 8.33
C LEU A 152 -9.68 6.47 8.54
N PRO A 153 -10.86 6.37 7.86
CA PRO A 153 -11.60 5.14 7.72
C PRO A 153 -11.03 4.31 6.57
N TYR A 154 -10.73 3.04 6.78
CA TYR A 154 -10.39 2.13 5.67
C TYR A 154 -11.64 1.92 4.81
N SER A 155 -11.59 2.35 3.58
CA SER A 155 -12.73 2.32 2.69
C SER A 155 -12.34 2.24 1.22
N TYR A 156 -13.20 1.60 0.46
CA TYR A 156 -13.23 1.68 -1.00
C TYR A 156 -14.54 2.33 -1.40
N VAL A 157 -14.53 3.07 -2.49
CA VAL A 157 -15.73 3.76 -2.98
C VAL A 157 -15.84 3.57 -4.47
N LEU A 158 -17.04 3.23 -4.91
CA LEU A 158 -17.43 3.20 -6.31
C LEU A 158 -18.50 4.29 -6.54
N ILE A 159 -18.24 5.20 -7.47
CA ILE A 159 -19.18 6.29 -7.82
C ILE A 159 -19.51 6.15 -9.29
N ASP A 160 -20.79 6.18 -9.64
CA ASP A 160 -21.23 6.22 -11.02
C ASP A 160 -21.48 7.65 -11.54
N LYS A 161 -21.64 7.77 -12.86
CA LYS A 161 -21.95 9.04 -13.54
C LYS A 161 -23.30 9.66 -13.12
N ASN A 162 -24.18 8.90 -12.47
CA ASN A 162 -25.48 9.33 -11.97
C ASN A 162 -25.45 9.66 -10.46
N LYS A 163 -24.25 9.67 -9.84
CA LYS A 163 -24.00 9.98 -8.43
C LYS A 163 -24.42 8.87 -7.45
N ASN A 164 -24.69 7.66 -7.92
CA ASN A 164 -24.85 6.52 -7.03
C ASN A 164 -23.50 6.14 -6.43
N ILE A 165 -23.51 5.88 -5.13
CA ILE A 165 -22.31 5.59 -4.34
C ILE A 165 -22.47 4.21 -3.69
N LYS A 166 -21.45 3.39 -3.81
CA LYS A 166 -21.35 2.08 -3.16
C LYS A 166 -20.02 1.95 -2.42
#